data_e2094700b548e91125c0ef925c5e8e35
#
_entry.id   e2094700b548e91125c0ef925c5e8e35
#
_cell.length_a   1.000
_cell.length_b   1.000
_cell.length_c   1.000
_cell.angle_alpha   90.00
_cell.angle_beta   90.00
_cell.angle_gamma   90.00
#
_symmetry.space_group_name_H-M   'P 1'
#
loop_
_entity.id
_entity.type
_entity.pdbx_description
1 polymer ?
#
loop_
_entity_poly.entity_id
_entity_poly.type
_entity_poly.pdbx_seq_one_letter_code
_entity_poly.pdbx_strand_id
1 'polypeptide(L)'
;MKNKDFFNRPLNKCEKDERVLIDSELSNQDYVGSFGFEWTKIDGFIGKEAMSHGHIFGRFLLPKNYFEGKTVVDVGCGNGRIGRLIAPLCGDYIGCDLSESVYAFPPYLKAENITLVRASGTNLPLYDNSTDITVCWGVLHHMDKPMQGLDELLRVTKTGGEILIFIYSKGYEARKNLNAFSKKIEEEKKFEVIEATSDLLDGWREVDRFYGDLLSSNVFMSVKQSRE
;
A
#
# COMPACT_ATOMS: atom_id res chain seq x y z
N MET A 1 2.26 -24.05 2.53
CA MET A 1 2.86 -22.69 2.52
C MET A 1 4.36 -22.84 2.56
N LYS A 2 5.06 -22.46 1.51
CA LYS A 2 6.49 -22.25 1.61
C LYS A 2 6.66 -20.96 2.42
N ASN A 3 6.98 -21.10 3.73
CA ASN A 3 7.40 -19.97 4.54
C ASN A 3 8.71 -19.44 3.93
N LYS A 4 8.59 -18.52 2.98
CA LYS A 4 9.73 -17.70 2.63
C LYS A 4 9.99 -16.79 3.82
N ASP A 5 11.23 -16.71 4.26
CA ASP A 5 11.68 -15.90 5.39
C ASP A 5 11.59 -14.40 5.06
N PHE A 6 10.37 -13.86 4.96
CA PHE A 6 10.17 -12.41 4.79
C PHE A 6 10.04 -11.68 6.13
N PHE A 7 9.73 -12.42 7.20
CA PHE A 7 9.33 -11.84 8.47
C PHE A 7 10.46 -11.84 9.49
N ASN A 8 10.67 -10.69 10.13
CA ASN A 8 11.74 -10.47 11.12
C ASN A 8 11.29 -10.78 12.56
N ARG A 9 10.01 -11.14 12.76
CA ARG A 9 9.43 -11.51 14.04
C ARG A 9 8.26 -12.49 13.87
N PRO A 10 7.85 -13.17 14.97
CA PRO A 10 6.77 -14.14 14.91
C PRO A 10 5.44 -13.55 14.47
N LEU A 11 4.70 -14.31 13.68
CA LEU A 11 3.32 -14.03 13.31
C LEU A 11 2.41 -15.11 13.89
N ASN A 12 1.30 -14.68 14.48
CA ASN A 12 0.29 -15.57 15.06
C ASN A 12 -0.79 -15.91 14.02
N LYS A 13 -1.36 -17.11 14.09
CA LYS A 13 -2.54 -17.45 13.30
C LYS A 13 -3.75 -16.66 13.80
N CYS A 14 -4.54 -16.15 12.88
CA CYS A 14 -5.79 -15.49 13.22
C CYS A 14 -6.90 -16.52 13.42
N GLU A 15 -7.61 -16.47 14.55
CA GLU A 15 -8.77 -17.33 14.82
C GLU A 15 -9.99 -16.98 13.96
N LYS A 16 -10.13 -15.71 13.55
CA LYS A 16 -11.25 -15.22 12.73
C LYS A 16 -11.12 -15.61 11.27
N ASP A 17 -9.89 -15.66 10.75
CA ASP A 17 -9.61 -16.00 9.36
C ASP A 17 -8.22 -16.63 9.24
N GLU A 18 -8.18 -17.92 8.96
CA GLU A 18 -6.93 -18.71 8.84
C GLU A 18 -6.00 -18.24 7.72
N ARG A 19 -6.49 -17.41 6.78
CA ARG A 19 -5.70 -16.83 5.70
C ARG A 19 -4.84 -15.66 6.15
N VAL A 20 -5.17 -15.07 7.30
CA VAL A 20 -4.53 -13.87 7.83
C VAL A 20 -3.64 -14.23 9.00
N LEU A 21 -2.40 -13.75 8.94
CA LEU A 21 -1.47 -13.81 10.05
C LEU A 21 -1.56 -12.49 10.85
N ILE A 22 -1.31 -12.57 12.14
CA ILE A 22 -1.31 -11.39 13.03
C ILE A 22 0.10 -11.17 13.56
N ASP A 23 0.61 -9.95 13.37
CA ASP A 23 1.87 -9.52 13.94
C ASP A 23 1.86 -9.65 15.48
N SER A 24 2.88 -10.29 16.04
CA SER A 24 2.99 -10.52 17.49
C SER A 24 3.11 -9.22 18.30
N GLU A 25 3.57 -8.14 17.68
CA GLU A 25 3.71 -6.82 18.31
C GLU A 25 2.47 -5.94 18.16
N LEU A 26 1.45 -6.41 17.44
CA LEU A 26 0.21 -5.67 17.26
C LEU A 26 -0.55 -5.60 18.59
N SER A 27 -0.69 -4.39 19.14
CA SER A 27 -1.46 -4.17 20.38
C SER A 27 -2.96 -4.00 20.08
N ASN A 28 -3.80 -4.32 21.07
CA ASN A 28 -5.25 -4.06 20.97
C ASN A 28 -5.58 -2.55 20.94
N GLN A 29 -4.59 -1.67 21.19
CA GLN A 29 -4.73 -0.22 21.16
C GLN A 29 -4.47 0.36 19.76
N ASP A 30 -3.88 -0.43 18.86
CA ASP A 30 -3.65 -0.03 17.47
C ASP A 30 -4.93 -0.07 16.61
N TYR A 31 -6.07 0.28 17.22
CA TYR A 31 -7.37 0.23 16.58
C TYR A 31 -7.65 1.46 15.73
N VAL A 32 -7.75 1.28 14.44
CA VAL A 32 -8.22 2.29 13.48
C VAL A 32 -9.71 2.03 13.17
N GLY A 33 -10.58 2.43 14.12
CA GLY A 33 -11.98 2.03 14.15
C GLY A 33 -12.83 2.49 12.97
N SER A 34 -12.56 3.66 12.39
CA SER A 34 -13.37 4.21 11.29
C SER A 34 -13.03 3.55 9.95
N PHE A 35 -11.75 3.38 9.62
CA PHE A 35 -11.33 2.82 8.34
C PHE A 35 -11.70 1.35 8.20
N GLY A 36 -11.54 0.54 9.25
CA GLY A 36 -11.93 -0.87 9.22
C GLY A 36 -13.42 -1.06 8.95
N PHE A 37 -14.28 -0.21 9.52
CA PHE A 37 -15.72 -0.24 9.29
C PHE A 37 -16.10 0.17 7.87
N GLU A 38 -15.54 1.25 7.36
CA GLU A 38 -15.85 1.76 6.02
C GLU A 38 -15.52 0.71 4.95
N TRP A 39 -14.34 0.11 5.01
CA TRP A 39 -13.88 -0.85 4.01
C TRP A 39 -14.47 -2.25 4.13
N THR A 40 -15.08 -2.61 5.27
CA THR A 40 -15.80 -3.88 5.44
C THR A 40 -17.27 -3.79 5.06
N LYS A 41 -17.89 -2.59 5.20
CA LYS A 41 -19.34 -2.40 4.97
C LYS A 41 -19.66 -1.81 3.59
N ILE A 42 -18.71 -1.17 2.94
CA ILE A 42 -18.90 -0.49 1.66
C ILE A 42 -18.52 -1.39 0.47
N ASP A 43 -18.72 -2.69 0.58
CA ASP A 43 -18.43 -3.65 -0.50
C ASP A 43 -19.24 -3.38 -1.80
N GLY A 44 -20.35 -2.66 -1.69
CA GLY A 44 -21.17 -2.21 -2.83
C GLY A 44 -20.69 -0.90 -3.47
N PHE A 45 -19.75 -0.16 -2.85
CA PHE A 45 -19.41 1.19 -3.27
C PHE A 45 -18.30 1.24 -4.33
N ILE A 46 -17.49 0.20 -4.40
CA ILE A 46 -16.47 0.08 -5.43
C ILE A 46 -17.01 -0.90 -6.47
N GLY A 47 -17.83 -0.39 -7.36
CA GLY A 47 -18.29 -1.16 -8.52
C GLY A 47 -17.11 -1.86 -9.18
N LYS A 48 -17.34 -3.05 -9.74
CA LYS A 48 -16.33 -3.87 -10.42
C LYS A 48 -15.49 -3.10 -11.46
N GLU A 49 -15.92 -1.90 -11.83
CA GLU A 49 -15.34 -1.01 -12.84
C GLU A 49 -14.42 0.08 -12.23
N ALA A 50 -14.51 0.36 -10.92
CA ALA A 50 -13.86 1.52 -10.32
C ALA A 50 -12.32 1.44 -10.26
N MET A 51 -11.75 0.24 -10.31
CA MET A 51 -10.31 0.03 -10.35
C MET A 51 -9.98 -1.01 -11.40
N SER A 52 -9.56 -0.56 -12.55
CA SER A 52 -9.00 -1.41 -13.61
C SER A 52 -7.48 -1.39 -13.57
N HIS A 53 -6.85 -2.34 -14.26
CA HIS A 53 -5.40 -2.31 -14.48
C HIS A 53 -4.92 -0.96 -15.04
N GLY A 54 -5.72 -0.29 -15.85
CA GLY A 54 -5.43 1.04 -16.40
C GLY A 54 -5.28 2.13 -15.32
N HIS A 55 -5.95 2.00 -14.20
CA HIS A 55 -5.81 2.97 -13.10
C HIS A 55 -4.45 2.86 -12.39
N ILE A 56 -3.91 1.65 -12.26
CA ILE A 56 -2.60 1.44 -11.63
C ILE A 56 -1.49 1.59 -12.67
N PHE A 57 -1.54 0.78 -13.72
CA PHE A 57 -0.47 0.75 -14.73
C PHE A 57 -0.38 2.04 -15.53
N GLY A 58 -1.52 2.65 -15.88
CA GLY A 58 -1.56 3.90 -16.63
C GLY A 58 -1.07 5.11 -15.83
N ARG A 59 -1.36 5.15 -14.53
CA ARG A 59 -0.95 6.30 -13.69
C ARG A 59 0.53 6.30 -13.35
N PHE A 60 1.12 5.14 -13.17
CA PHE A 60 2.57 4.99 -12.96
C PHE A 60 3.32 4.69 -14.27
N LEU A 61 2.65 4.69 -15.42
CA LEU A 61 3.24 4.32 -16.73
C LEU A 61 3.95 2.97 -16.70
N LEU A 62 3.43 2.01 -15.91
CA LEU A 62 4.07 0.73 -15.69
C LEU A 62 3.85 -0.23 -16.87
N PRO A 63 4.86 -1.00 -17.27
CA PRO A 63 4.69 -2.06 -18.25
C PRO A 63 3.82 -3.20 -17.68
N LYS A 64 3.13 -3.94 -18.56
CA LYS A 64 2.20 -5.01 -18.14
C LYS A 64 2.83 -6.10 -17.29
N ASN A 65 4.13 -6.37 -17.47
CA ASN A 65 4.90 -7.38 -16.73
C ASN A 65 5.65 -6.79 -15.51
N TYR A 66 5.32 -5.57 -15.10
CA TYR A 66 6.05 -4.85 -14.04
C TYR A 66 6.18 -5.64 -12.73
N PHE A 67 5.14 -6.36 -12.33
CA PHE A 67 5.10 -7.15 -11.09
C PHE A 67 5.56 -8.60 -11.27
N GLU A 68 5.83 -9.05 -12.50
CA GLU A 68 6.10 -10.45 -12.80
C GLU A 68 7.36 -10.95 -12.08
N GLY A 69 7.20 -12.04 -11.34
CA GLY A 69 8.29 -12.69 -10.58
C GLY A 69 8.80 -11.92 -9.37
N LYS A 70 8.25 -10.73 -9.08
CA LYS A 70 8.70 -9.87 -7.99
C LYS A 70 7.99 -10.19 -6.67
N THR A 71 8.70 -9.92 -5.56
CA THR A 71 8.13 -9.89 -4.23
C THR A 71 7.56 -8.49 -3.99
N VAL A 72 6.25 -8.41 -3.75
CA VAL A 72 5.51 -7.16 -3.57
C VAL A 72 4.90 -7.10 -2.18
N VAL A 73 5.12 -6.02 -1.46
CA VAL A 73 4.34 -5.70 -0.26
C VAL A 73 3.35 -4.57 -0.55
N ASP A 74 2.09 -4.75 -0.15
CA ASP A 74 1.01 -3.77 -0.24
C ASP A 74 0.65 -3.30 1.16
N VAL A 75 1.12 -2.11 1.53
CA VAL A 75 0.95 -1.52 2.87
C VAL A 75 -0.33 -0.70 2.93
N GLY A 76 -1.25 -1.14 3.77
CA GLY A 76 -2.62 -0.65 3.79
C GLY A 76 -3.46 -1.31 2.70
N CYS A 77 -3.30 -2.63 2.52
CA CYS A 77 -3.99 -3.37 1.46
C CYS A 77 -5.52 -3.38 1.59
N GLY A 78 -6.05 -3.07 2.79
CA GLY A 78 -7.47 -3.05 3.06
C GLY A 78 -8.16 -4.36 2.67
N ASN A 79 -9.31 -4.23 2.03
CA ASN A 79 -10.05 -5.36 1.48
C ASN A 79 -9.51 -5.89 0.14
N GLY A 80 -8.29 -5.53 -0.23
CA GLY A 80 -7.64 -6.00 -1.45
C GLY A 80 -8.05 -5.28 -2.72
N ARG A 81 -8.49 -4.02 -2.64
CA ARG A 81 -8.88 -3.23 -3.82
C ARG A 81 -7.78 -3.16 -4.87
N ILE A 82 -6.54 -2.95 -4.46
CA ILE A 82 -5.35 -2.99 -5.33
C ILE A 82 -4.86 -4.42 -5.46
N GLY A 83 -4.77 -5.14 -4.34
CA GLY A 83 -4.24 -6.50 -4.26
C GLY A 83 -4.88 -7.46 -5.25
N ARG A 84 -6.20 -7.38 -5.48
CA ARG A 84 -6.88 -8.23 -6.49
C ARG A 84 -6.37 -8.04 -7.92
N LEU A 85 -5.76 -6.89 -8.22
CA LEU A 85 -5.22 -6.58 -9.54
C LEU A 85 -3.76 -6.99 -9.68
N ILE A 86 -2.97 -6.82 -8.63
CA ILE A 86 -1.52 -7.04 -8.70
C ILE A 86 -1.07 -8.39 -8.14
N ALA A 87 -1.73 -8.94 -7.11
CA ALA A 87 -1.32 -10.19 -6.49
C ALA A 87 -1.24 -11.37 -7.48
N PRO A 88 -2.17 -11.52 -8.46
CA PRO A 88 -2.05 -12.58 -9.47
C PRO A 88 -0.86 -12.43 -10.42
N LEU A 89 -0.24 -11.25 -10.47
CA LEU A 89 0.88 -10.93 -11.34
C LEU A 89 2.24 -11.05 -10.63
N CYS A 90 2.24 -11.13 -9.30
CA CYS A 90 3.46 -11.15 -8.49
C CYS A 90 4.08 -12.54 -8.39
N GLY A 91 5.38 -12.58 -8.13
CA GLY A 91 6.03 -13.80 -7.64
C GLY A 91 5.57 -14.14 -6.23
N ASP A 92 5.61 -13.14 -5.32
CA ASP A 92 5.03 -13.19 -3.99
C ASP A 92 4.32 -11.88 -3.69
N TYR A 93 3.13 -11.96 -3.09
CA TYR A 93 2.35 -10.80 -2.64
C TYR A 93 2.14 -10.87 -1.14
N ILE A 94 2.50 -9.79 -0.44
CA ILE A 94 2.32 -9.64 1.01
C ILE A 94 1.41 -8.45 1.23
N GLY A 95 0.15 -8.70 1.60
CA GLY A 95 -0.81 -7.65 1.96
C GLY A 95 -0.76 -7.37 3.45
N CYS A 96 -0.39 -6.15 3.84
CA CYS A 96 -0.36 -5.70 5.23
C CYS A 96 -1.44 -4.65 5.48
N ASP A 97 -2.26 -4.82 6.51
CA ASP A 97 -3.22 -3.81 6.97
C ASP A 97 -3.37 -3.84 8.49
N LEU A 98 -3.51 -2.66 9.09
CA LEU A 98 -3.73 -2.53 10.53
C LEU A 98 -5.16 -2.91 10.92
N SER A 99 -6.12 -2.61 10.06
CA SER A 99 -7.54 -2.78 10.31
C SER A 99 -8.03 -4.20 10.02
N GLU A 100 -9.25 -4.49 10.46
CA GLU A 100 -9.92 -5.75 10.14
C GLU A 100 -10.36 -5.88 8.67
N SER A 101 -10.20 -4.83 7.86
CA SER A 101 -10.53 -4.87 6.44
C SER A 101 -9.74 -5.94 5.66
N VAL A 102 -8.56 -6.32 6.15
CA VAL A 102 -7.74 -7.41 5.58
C VAL A 102 -8.50 -8.76 5.54
N TYR A 103 -9.46 -8.99 6.44
CA TYR A 103 -10.29 -10.21 6.42
C TYR A 103 -11.26 -10.24 5.23
N ALA A 104 -11.59 -9.08 4.66
CA ALA A 104 -12.43 -8.97 3.48
C ALA A 104 -11.64 -9.10 2.16
N PHE A 105 -10.34 -9.38 2.21
CA PHE A 105 -9.55 -9.66 1.01
C PHE A 105 -10.18 -10.80 0.20
N PRO A 106 -10.29 -10.68 -1.13
CA PRO A 106 -11.10 -11.58 -1.96
C PRO A 106 -10.75 -13.06 -1.74
N PRO A 107 -11.72 -13.88 -1.28
CA PRO A 107 -11.45 -15.29 -0.95
C PRO A 107 -11.18 -16.17 -2.17
N TYR A 108 -11.52 -15.69 -3.37
CA TYR A 108 -11.21 -16.39 -4.62
C TYR A 108 -9.74 -16.26 -5.04
N LEU A 109 -9.01 -15.29 -4.48
CA LEU A 109 -7.56 -15.13 -4.65
C LEU A 109 -6.83 -16.04 -3.65
N LYS A 110 -7.06 -17.35 -3.76
CA LYS A 110 -6.36 -18.38 -2.99
C LYS A 110 -5.17 -18.87 -3.79
N ALA A 111 -4.05 -18.18 -3.65
CA ALA A 111 -2.80 -18.62 -4.29
C ALA A 111 -1.71 -18.77 -3.22
N GLU A 112 -0.81 -19.72 -3.43
CA GLU A 112 0.30 -20.01 -2.50
C GLU A 112 1.27 -18.83 -2.36
N ASN A 113 1.27 -17.92 -3.33
CA ASN A 113 2.08 -16.72 -3.35
C ASN A 113 1.45 -15.52 -2.62
N ILE A 114 0.26 -15.64 -2.03
CA ILE A 114 -0.42 -14.56 -1.32
C ILE A 114 -0.32 -14.80 0.19
N THR A 115 0.23 -13.83 0.90
CA THR A 115 0.29 -13.79 2.37
C THR A 115 -0.40 -12.52 2.85
N LEU A 116 -1.35 -12.67 3.76
CA LEU A 116 -2.07 -11.54 4.37
C LEU A 116 -1.63 -11.40 5.82
N VAL A 117 -1.33 -10.18 6.25
CA VAL A 117 -0.83 -9.89 7.59
C VAL A 117 -1.59 -8.71 8.18
N ARG A 118 -2.11 -8.88 9.38
CA ARG A 118 -2.60 -7.77 10.16
C ARG A 118 -1.43 -7.16 10.93
N ALA A 119 -0.97 -5.98 10.49
CA ALA A 119 0.23 -5.31 11.01
C ALA A 119 0.15 -3.79 10.86
N SER A 120 0.91 -3.05 11.66
CA SER A 120 1.04 -1.61 11.52
C SER A 120 1.97 -1.24 10.38
N GLY A 121 1.55 -0.30 9.52
CA GLY A 121 2.40 0.25 8.46
C GLY A 121 3.57 1.11 8.98
N THR A 122 3.56 1.47 10.26
CA THR A 122 4.67 2.19 10.93
C THR A 122 5.64 1.26 11.65
N ASN A 123 5.39 -0.06 11.62
CA ASN A 123 6.24 -1.10 12.20
C ASN A 123 5.93 -2.42 11.50
N LEU A 124 6.45 -2.60 10.29
CA LEU A 124 6.18 -3.78 9.47
C LEU A 124 6.98 -4.99 9.99
N PRO A 125 6.37 -6.19 10.10
CA PRO A 125 7.05 -7.41 10.52
C PRO A 125 7.91 -8.02 9.41
N LEU A 126 8.57 -7.21 8.62
CA LEU A 126 9.37 -7.63 7.47
C LEU A 126 10.86 -7.32 7.69
N TYR A 127 11.72 -8.17 7.15
CA TYR A 127 13.14 -7.88 7.11
C TYR A 127 13.46 -6.65 6.27
N ASP A 128 14.57 -5.99 6.59
CA ASP A 128 15.15 -4.94 5.77
C ASP A 128 15.49 -5.50 4.38
N ASN A 129 15.30 -4.69 3.34
CA ASN A 129 15.66 -5.08 1.96
C ASN A 129 15.02 -6.42 1.52
N SER A 130 13.77 -6.69 1.89
CA SER A 130 13.10 -7.97 1.64
C SER A 130 12.18 -7.94 0.42
N THR A 131 11.74 -6.75 -0.04
CA THR A 131 10.75 -6.61 -1.10
C THR A 131 11.32 -5.92 -2.36
N ASP A 132 10.90 -6.37 -3.53
CA ASP A 132 11.30 -5.76 -4.80
C ASP A 132 10.47 -4.52 -5.12
N ILE A 133 9.18 -4.55 -4.74
CA ILE A 133 8.24 -3.44 -4.89
C ILE A 133 7.46 -3.27 -3.60
N THR A 134 7.38 -2.02 -3.13
CA THR A 134 6.53 -1.64 -2.00
C THR A 134 5.42 -0.72 -2.51
N VAL A 135 4.18 -1.09 -2.26
CA VAL A 135 2.99 -0.30 -2.63
C VAL A 135 2.37 0.30 -1.37
N CYS A 136 2.03 1.58 -1.41
CA CYS A 136 1.27 2.24 -0.36
C CYS A 136 0.23 3.17 -1.00
N TRP A 137 -0.99 2.65 -1.16
CA TRP A 137 -2.02 3.32 -1.95
C TRP A 137 -3.11 3.94 -1.10
N GLY A 138 -3.05 5.26 -0.95
CA GLY A 138 -4.07 6.03 -0.23
C GLY A 138 -4.04 5.84 1.28
N VAL A 139 -2.91 5.50 1.86
CA VAL A 139 -2.76 5.12 3.27
C VAL A 139 -1.76 5.96 4.03
N LEU A 140 -0.60 6.24 3.46
CA LEU A 140 0.52 6.88 4.16
C LEU A 140 0.13 8.17 4.91
N HIS A 141 -0.69 9.01 4.30
CA HIS A 141 -1.16 10.28 4.87
C HIS A 141 -2.24 10.13 5.94
N HIS A 142 -2.76 8.92 6.14
CA HIS A 142 -3.72 8.59 7.22
C HIS A 142 -3.05 7.95 8.43
N MET A 143 -1.77 7.60 8.35
CA MET A 143 -1.03 7.08 9.50
C MET A 143 -0.83 8.19 10.55
N ASP A 144 -0.88 7.84 11.82
CA ASP A 144 -0.60 8.80 12.92
C ASP A 144 0.82 9.39 12.81
N LYS A 145 1.74 8.59 12.28
CA LYS A 145 3.15 8.97 12.05
C LYS A 145 3.56 8.69 10.60
N PRO A 146 3.13 9.52 9.64
CA PRO A 146 3.36 9.27 8.21
C PRO A 146 4.84 9.13 7.85
N MET A 147 5.71 9.90 8.51
CA MET A 147 7.15 9.84 8.26
C MET A 147 7.77 8.54 8.74
N GLN A 148 7.29 7.98 9.85
CA GLN A 148 7.70 6.65 10.31
C GLN A 148 7.19 5.55 9.36
N GLY A 149 5.97 5.72 8.84
CA GLY A 149 5.46 4.85 7.78
C GLY A 149 6.35 4.89 6.54
N LEU A 150 6.78 6.09 6.11
CA LEU A 150 7.71 6.23 5.00
C LEU A 150 9.06 5.53 5.29
N ASP A 151 9.60 5.68 6.52
CA ASP A 151 10.82 4.98 6.91
C ASP A 151 10.69 3.46 6.76
N GLU A 152 9.53 2.90 7.12
CA GLU A 152 9.26 1.47 6.97
C GLU A 152 9.19 1.04 5.49
N LEU A 153 8.51 1.85 4.62
CA LEU A 153 8.49 1.57 3.19
C LEU A 153 9.93 1.53 2.61
N LEU A 154 10.74 2.51 3.00
CA LEU A 154 12.15 2.61 2.59
C LEU A 154 12.97 1.42 3.13
N ARG A 155 12.79 1.05 4.39
CA ARG A 155 13.52 -0.03 5.06
C ARG A 155 13.29 -1.39 4.41
N VAL A 156 12.03 -1.72 4.12
CA VAL A 156 11.68 -3.06 3.59
C VAL A 156 12.00 -3.22 2.10
N THR A 157 12.16 -2.12 1.37
CA THR A 157 12.46 -2.15 -0.07
C THR A 157 13.93 -2.45 -0.32
N LYS A 158 14.21 -3.41 -1.19
CA LYS A 158 15.57 -3.81 -1.59
C LYS A 158 16.31 -2.69 -2.30
N THR A 159 17.64 -2.70 -2.21
CA THR A 159 18.50 -1.90 -3.10
C THR A 159 18.14 -2.19 -4.57
N GLY A 160 17.86 -1.14 -5.33
CA GLY A 160 17.35 -1.24 -6.71
C GLY A 160 15.87 -1.59 -6.82
N GLY A 161 15.16 -1.76 -5.69
CA GLY A 161 13.70 -1.91 -5.62
C GLY A 161 12.97 -0.60 -5.81
N GLU A 162 11.65 -0.65 -5.89
CA GLU A 162 10.80 0.52 -6.17
C GLU A 162 9.66 0.65 -5.17
N ILE A 163 9.30 1.90 -4.85
CA ILE A 163 8.17 2.22 -3.97
C ILE A 163 7.15 3.01 -4.77
N LEU A 164 5.90 2.53 -4.77
CA LEU A 164 4.77 3.18 -5.42
C LEU A 164 3.86 3.78 -4.34
N ILE A 165 3.86 5.10 -4.23
CA ILE A 165 3.05 5.82 -3.25
C ILE A 165 1.96 6.59 -3.95
N PHE A 166 0.73 6.41 -3.48
CA PHE A 166 -0.39 7.27 -3.83
C PHE A 166 -0.92 7.94 -2.57
N ILE A 167 -1.00 9.26 -2.58
CA ILE A 167 -1.66 10.06 -1.54
C ILE A 167 -2.69 10.98 -2.16
N TYR A 168 -3.75 11.22 -1.44
CA TYR A 168 -4.75 12.23 -1.77
C TYR A 168 -4.95 13.16 -0.57
N SER A 169 -5.29 14.40 -0.85
CA SER A 169 -5.55 15.40 0.20
C SER A 169 -6.18 16.63 -0.42
N LYS A 170 -6.75 17.49 0.41
CA LYS A 170 -7.22 18.80 -0.05
C LYS A 170 -6.03 19.66 -0.48
N GLY A 171 -5.93 19.94 -1.78
CA GLY A 171 -5.07 20.90 -2.42
C GLY A 171 -3.69 21.20 -1.79
N TYR A 172 -3.63 22.13 -0.86
CA TYR A 172 -2.39 22.59 -0.22
C TYR A 172 -1.68 21.50 0.61
N GLU A 173 -2.45 20.67 1.34
CA GLU A 173 -1.86 19.62 2.19
C GLU A 173 -1.20 18.50 1.36
N ALA A 174 -1.78 18.12 0.23
CA ALA A 174 -1.18 17.14 -0.66
C ALA A 174 0.19 17.59 -1.13
N ARG A 175 0.31 18.86 -1.55
CA ARG A 175 1.60 19.44 -1.99
C ARG A 175 2.60 19.53 -0.85
N LYS A 176 2.14 19.91 0.36
CA LYS A 176 3.00 19.95 1.56
C LYS A 176 3.54 18.57 1.92
N ASN A 177 2.69 17.55 1.90
CA ASN A 177 3.08 16.17 2.17
C ASN A 177 4.04 15.65 1.10
N LEU A 178 3.76 15.93 -0.18
CA LEU A 178 4.67 15.59 -1.28
C LEU A 178 6.05 16.17 -1.07
N ASN A 179 6.14 17.47 -0.79
CA ASN A 179 7.42 18.14 -0.58
C ASN A 179 8.17 17.58 0.63
N ALA A 180 7.45 17.28 1.73
CA ALA A 180 8.05 16.69 2.93
C ALA A 180 8.58 15.27 2.66
N PHE A 181 7.83 14.45 1.94
CA PHE A 181 8.25 13.10 1.58
C PHE A 181 9.41 13.10 0.58
N SER A 182 9.35 13.93 -0.47
CA SER A 182 10.44 14.06 -1.43
C SER A 182 11.73 14.51 -0.75
N LYS A 183 11.65 15.53 0.10
CA LYS A 183 12.82 16.02 0.85
C LYS A 183 13.44 14.92 1.72
N LYS A 184 12.60 14.16 2.46
CA LYS A 184 13.08 13.07 3.29
C LYS A 184 13.74 11.97 2.45
N ILE A 185 13.14 11.58 1.33
CA ILE A 185 13.69 10.57 0.43
C ILE A 185 15.05 11.00 -0.11
N GLU A 186 15.19 12.27 -0.52
CA GLU A 186 16.45 12.83 -0.99
C GLU A 186 17.54 12.90 0.10
N GLU A 187 17.16 13.19 1.35
CA GLU A 187 18.06 13.21 2.50
C GLU A 187 18.67 11.83 2.80
N GLU A 188 17.93 10.75 2.54
CA GLU A 188 18.40 9.37 2.74
C GLU A 188 19.51 8.94 1.76
N LYS A 189 19.80 9.72 0.71
CA LYS A 189 20.86 9.51 -0.32
C LYS A 189 20.86 8.15 -1.02
N LYS A 190 20.05 7.21 -0.57
CA LYS A 190 19.88 5.85 -1.11
C LYS A 190 18.73 5.74 -2.08
N PHE A 191 17.92 6.80 -2.17
CA PHE A 191 16.68 6.80 -2.93
C PHE A 191 16.63 8.02 -3.84
N GLU A 192 16.10 7.81 -5.02
CA GLU A 192 15.84 8.84 -6.02
C GLU A 192 14.34 8.88 -6.32
N VAL A 193 13.75 10.07 -6.29
CA VAL A 193 12.36 10.27 -6.75
C VAL A 193 12.39 10.30 -8.27
N ILE A 194 11.91 9.22 -8.90
CA ILE A 194 11.87 9.07 -10.35
C ILE A 194 10.76 9.91 -10.94
N GLU A 195 9.59 9.89 -10.29
CA GLU A 195 8.43 10.63 -10.72
C GLU A 195 7.59 11.04 -9.53
N ALA A 196 7.24 12.32 -9.47
CA ALA A 196 6.28 12.85 -8.53
C ALA A 196 5.30 13.72 -9.32
N THR A 197 4.11 13.21 -9.57
CA THR A 197 3.07 13.96 -10.28
C THR A 197 1.98 14.39 -9.32
N SER A 198 1.62 15.67 -9.39
CA SER A 198 0.44 16.22 -8.75
C SER A 198 -0.62 16.48 -9.82
N ASP A 199 -1.57 15.59 -9.97
CA ASP A 199 -2.71 15.82 -10.84
C ASP A 199 -3.77 16.67 -10.13
N LEU A 200 -4.06 17.83 -10.67
CA LEU A 200 -5.34 18.49 -10.46
C LEU A 200 -6.36 17.70 -11.28
N LEU A 201 -7.20 16.92 -10.59
CA LEU A 201 -8.12 15.99 -11.23
C LEU A 201 -9.23 16.73 -11.96
N ASP A 202 -9.06 16.93 -13.26
CA ASP A 202 -10.18 17.22 -14.15
C ASP A 202 -11.02 15.97 -14.51
N GLY A 203 -10.54 14.78 -14.20
CA GLY A 203 -11.13 13.50 -14.62
C GLY A 203 -11.95 12.74 -13.57
N TRP A 204 -11.98 13.17 -12.32
CA TRP A 204 -12.70 12.45 -11.24
C TRP A 204 -14.04 13.10 -10.84
N ARG A 205 -14.65 13.87 -11.73
CA ARG A 205 -15.96 14.51 -11.50
C ARG A 205 -17.09 13.56 -11.14
N GLU A 206 -16.97 12.27 -11.41
CA GLU A 206 -17.97 11.28 -11.01
C GLU A 206 -17.80 10.81 -9.57
N VAL A 207 -16.56 10.77 -9.04
CA VAL A 207 -16.31 10.47 -7.63
C VAL A 207 -16.61 11.68 -6.75
N ASP A 208 -16.38 12.89 -7.23
CA ASP A 208 -16.71 14.14 -6.54
C ASP A 208 -18.21 14.32 -6.29
N ARG A 209 -19.09 13.74 -7.08
CA ARG A 209 -20.54 13.74 -6.81
C ARG A 209 -20.92 13.06 -5.49
N PHE A 210 -20.10 12.13 -5.01
CA PHE A 210 -20.35 11.40 -3.78
C PHE A 210 -19.70 12.03 -2.56
N TYR A 211 -18.56 12.69 -2.69
CA TYR A 211 -17.79 13.23 -1.58
C TYR A 211 -17.91 14.75 -1.41
N GLY A 212 -18.71 15.44 -2.23
CA GLY A 212 -19.01 16.87 -2.16
C GLY A 212 -17.77 17.73 -1.96
N ASP A 213 -17.48 18.66 -2.87
CA ASP A 213 -16.48 19.73 -2.79
C ASP A 213 -15.03 19.34 -2.43
N LEU A 214 -14.66 18.09 -2.57
CA LEU A 214 -13.29 17.62 -2.41
C LEU A 214 -12.54 17.76 -3.74
N LEU A 215 -12.09 18.95 -4.06
CA LEU A 215 -10.99 19.16 -4.97
C LEU A 215 -9.73 18.51 -4.36
N SER A 216 -9.61 17.20 -4.48
CA SER A 216 -8.47 16.47 -3.99
C SER A 216 -7.38 16.49 -5.06
N SER A 217 -6.22 17.00 -4.72
CA SER A 217 -5.01 16.75 -5.48
C SER A 217 -4.54 15.34 -5.16
N ASN A 218 -4.36 14.52 -6.17
CA ASN A 218 -3.73 13.21 -6.03
C ASN A 218 -2.24 13.35 -6.32
N VAL A 219 -1.46 12.70 -5.52
CA VAL A 219 -0.01 12.64 -5.70
C VAL A 219 0.40 11.21 -5.89
N PHE A 220 1.07 10.95 -6.99
CA PHE A 220 1.72 9.69 -7.29
C PHE A 220 3.22 9.89 -7.18
N MET A 221 3.88 9.00 -6.45
CA MET A 221 5.32 9.03 -6.31
C MET A 221 5.87 7.64 -6.58
N SER A 222 6.76 7.55 -7.53
CA SER A 222 7.61 6.39 -7.75
C SER A 222 9.00 6.70 -7.23
N VAL A 223 9.51 5.85 -6.37
CA VAL A 223 10.81 6.01 -5.73
C VAL A 223 11.63 4.77 -5.99
N LYS A 224 12.85 4.95 -6.42
CA LYS A 224 13.76 3.85 -6.67
C LYS A 224 14.96 3.91 -5.74
N GLN A 225 15.30 2.79 -5.14
CA GLN A 225 16.51 2.69 -4.36
C GLN A 225 17.72 2.69 -5.28
N SER A 226 18.64 3.63 -5.07
CA SER A 226 19.86 3.74 -5.84
C SER A 226 20.68 2.46 -5.72
N ARG A 227 21.26 2.02 -6.83
CA ARG A 227 22.30 0.99 -6.80
C ARG A 227 23.58 1.66 -6.32
N GLU A 228 24.20 1.09 -5.30
CA GLU A 228 25.57 1.46 -4.93
C GLU A 228 26.55 1.19 -6.08
#